data_8c17b994124917904ca7e3a83a146b55
#
_entry.id   8c17b994124917904ca7e3a83a146b55
#
_cell.length_a   1.000
_cell.length_b   1.000
_cell.length_c   1.000
_cell.angle_alpha   90.00
_cell.angle_beta   90.00
_cell.angle_gamma   90.00
#
_symmetry.space_group_name_H-M   'P 1'
#
loop_
_entity.id
_entity.type
_entity.pdbx_description
1 polymer ?
#
loop_
_entity_poly.entity_id
_entity_poly.type
_entity_poly.pdbx_seq_one_letter_code
_entity_poly.pdbx_strand_id
1 'polypeptide(L)'
;MEHLYNYSLEELTEYFKSINEKPFRAKQVFQWLYQKNAFDFQEMSNISKDLREKLEKQCIIDTFEIQEKQVSSDGTIKYLFKMIDGNLIEAVLMRHDYGQSLCVTSQVGCNMQCAFCASGLLKKQRNLTAGEMVNQVMAVAKDTGIRVSHVVVMGTGEPFDNYDEVMKFVRIINHPHGLATVSYTHLTLPTTS
;
A
#
# COMPACT_ATOMS: atom_id res chain seq x y z
N MET A 1 4.85 17.37 2.92
CA MET A 1 5.59 16.52 1.96
C MET A 1 4.62 15.54 1.34
N GLU A 2 4.72 15.29 0.04
CA GLU A 2 3.83 14.41 -0.71
C GLU A 2 4.28 12.95 -0.58
N HIS A 3 3.38 12.05 -0.20
CA HIS A 3 3.71 10.62 -0.14
C HIS A 3 3.51 9.98 -1.51
N LEU A 4 4.58 9.53 -2.17
CA LEU A 4 4.53 9.08 -3.57
C LEU A 4 3.68 7.82 -3.77
N TYR A 5 3.50 6.99 -2.76
CA TYR A 5 2.59 5.84 -2.85
C TYR A 5 1.11 6.24 -3.04
N ASN A 6 0.77 7.51 -2.79
CA ASN A 6 -0.60 8.00 -2.95
C ASN A 6 -0.94 8.41 -4.39
N TYR A 7 -0.01 8.28 -5.33
CA TYR A 7 -0.20 8.68 -6.73
C TYR A 7 -0.34 7.48 -7.66
N SER A 8 -1.38 7.48 -8.52
CA SER A 8 -1.36 6.68 -9.74
C SER A 8 -0.26 7.17 -10.68
N LEU A 9 0.07 6.41 -11.72
CA LEU A 9 1.09 6.86 -12.69
C LEU A 9 0.66 8.14 -13.41
N GLU A 10 -0.63 8.29 -13.69
CA GLU A 10 -1.21 9.47 -14.33
C GLU A 10 -1.06 10.70 -13.41
N GLU A 11 -1.48 10.57 -12.16
CA GLU A 11 -1.36 11.63 -11.16
C GLU A 11 0.10 12.01 -10.89
N LEU A 12 0.98 11.01 -10.80
CA LEU A 12 2.42 11.24 -10.65
C LEU A 12 2.99 11.98 -11.86
N THR A 13 2.49 11.68 -13.05
CA THR A 13 2.88 12.38 -14.29
C THR A 13 2.48 13.86 -14.25
N GLU A 14 1.27 14.17 -13.77
CA GLU A 14 0.83 15.55 -13.61
C GLU A 14 1.60 16.28 -12.50
N TYR A 15 1.89 15.58 -11.39
CA TYR A 15 2.77 16.14 -10.35
C TYR A 15 4.16 16.51 -10.92
N PHE A 16 4.77 15.63 -11.72
CA PHE A 16 6.08 15.92 -12.33
C PHE A 16 6.02 17.13 -13.28
N LYS A 17 4.95 17.27 -14.07
CA LYS A 17 4.72 18.48 -14.89
C LYS A 17 4.63 19.74 -14.01
N SER A 18 3.93 19.68 -12.89
CA SER A 18 3.76 20.83 -11.99
C SER A 18 5.08 21.32 -11.37
N ILE A 19 6.05 20.43 -11.21
CA ILE A 19 7.39 20.76 -10.73
C ILE A 19 8.40 21.00 -11.86
N ASN A 20 7.91 21.22 -13.11
CA ASN A 20 8.70 21.45 -14.33
C ASN A 20 9.64 20.28 -14.69
N GLU A 21 9.23 19.05 -14.41
CA GLU A 21 9.96 17.84 -14.79
C GLU A 21 9.30 17.15 -15.99
N LYS A 22 10.10 16.40 -16.75
CA LYS A 22 9.60 15.70 -17.94
C LYS A 22 8.70 14.53 -17.56
N PRO A 23 7.54 14.33 -18.23
CA PRO A 23 6.56 13.29 -17.90
C PRO A 23 7.13 11.87 -17.80
N PHE A 24 8.11 11.51 -18.65
CA PHE A 24 8.71 10.18 -18.61
C PHE A 24 9.48 9.88 -17.32
N ARG A 25 9.90 10.92 -16.58
CA ARG A 25 10.56 10.76 -15.27
C ARG A 25 9.61 10.20 -14.22
N ALA A 26 8.33 10.57 -14.29
CA ALA A 26 7.30 9.98 -13.42
C ALA A 26 7.22 8.46 -13.60
N LYS A 27 7.22 7.97 -14.85
CA LYS A 27 7.24 6.54 -15.13
C LYS A 27 8.51 5.84 -14.58
N GLN A 28 9.67 6.48 -14.70
CA GLN A 28 10.91 5.95 -14.15
C GLN A 28 10.85 5.83 -12.63
N VAL A 29 10.40 6.88 -11.93
CA VAL A 29 10.23 6.85 -10.47
C VAL A 29 9.20 5.80 -10.06
N PHE A 30 8.06 5.72 -10.74
CA PHE A 30 7.05 4.70 -10.50
C PHE A 30 7.60 3.27 -10.61
N GLN A 31 8.42 3.00 -11.64
CA GLN A 31 9.09 1.72 -11.79
C GLN A 31 10.12 1.45 -10.67
N TRP A 32 10.83 2.47 -10.21
CA TRP A 32 11.74 2.32 -9.08
C TRP A 32 10.99 1.96 -7.80
N LEU A 33 9.89 2.64 -7.52
CA LEU A 33 9.09 2.36 -6.33
C LEU A 33 8.57 0.92 -6.32
N TYR A 34 7.97 0.46 -7.42
CA TYR A 34 7.15 -0.75 -7.42
C TYR A 34 7.80 -1.98 -8.07
N GLN A 35 8.66 -1.82 -9.06
CA GLN A 35 9.35 -2.96 -9.70
C GLN A 35 10.71 -3.26 -9.08
N LYS A 36 11.39 -2.22 -8.62
CA LYS A 36 12.72 -2.34 -8.02
C LYS A 36 12.71 -2.25 -6.49
N ASN A 37 11.55 -1.98 -5.90
CA ASN A 37 11.36 -1.82 -4.46
C ASN A 37 12.37 -0.82 -3.85
N ALA A 38 12.54 0.35 -4.48
CA ALA A 38 13.39 1.39 -3.94
C ALA A 38 12.70 2.06 -2.74
N PHE A 39 13.42 2.13 -1.64
CA PHE A 39 13.00 2.76 -0.38
C PHE A 39 13.82 4.02 -0.05
N ASP A 40 14.72 4.39 -0.95
CA ASP A 40 15.53 5.60 -0.90
C ASP A 40 15.62 6.18 -2.31
N PHE A 41 15.47 7.51 -2.45
CA PHE A 41 15.64 8.19 -3.73
C PHE A 41 17.05 8.03 -4.29
N GLN A 42 18.05 7.86 -3.43
CA GLN A 42 19.45 7.70 -3.84
C GLN A 42 19.70 6.38 -4.59
N GLU A 43 18.84 5.37 -4.42
CA GLU A 43 18.90 4.11 -5.18
C GLU A 43 18.55 4.29 -6.66
N MET A 44 17.82 5.36 -7.02
CA MET A 44 17.27 5.60 -8.35
C MET A 44 18.34 6.06 -9.36
N SER A 45 19.25 5.15 -9.73
CA SER A 45 20.49 5.45 -10.48
C SER A 45 20.29 6.10 -11.87
N ASN A 46 19.14 5.90 -12.54
CA ASN A 46 18.81 6.53 -13.83
C ASN A 46 18.04 7.86 -13.68
N ILE A 47 17.85 8.33 -12.45
CA ILE A 47 17.32 9.67 -12.13
C ILE A 47 18.51 10.59 -11.81
N SER A 48 18.51 11.80 -12.36
CA SER A 48 19.58 12.75 -12.10
C SER A 48 19.68 13.11 -10.62
N LYS A 49 20.89 13.41 -10.15
CA LYS A 49 21.14 13.77 -8.75
C LYS A 49 20.25 14.94 -8.31
N ASP A 50 20.16 15.98 -9.12
CA ASP A 50 19.35 17.17 -8.82
C ASP A 50 17.88 16.83 -8.63
N LEU A 51 17.34 15.94 -9.46
CA LEU A 51 15.95 15.50 -9.33
C LEU A 51 15.74 14.62 -8.10
N ARG A 52 16.69 13.74 -7.76
CA ARG A 52 16.62 12.95 -6.53
C ARG A 52 16.61 13.82 -5.29
N GLU A 53 17.52 14.81 -5.20
CA GLU A 53 17.57 15.78 -4.11
C GLU A 53 16.30 16.64 -4.02
N LYS A 54 15.72 17.01 -5.18
CA LYS A 54 14.45 17.73 -5.24
C LYS A 54 13.29 16.90 -4.70
N LEU A 55 13.20 15.62 -5.13
CA LEU A 55 12.17 14.71 -4.65
C LEU A 55 12.31 14.45 -3.16
N GLU A 56 13.52 14.22 -2.65
CA GLU A 56 13.81 13.99 -1.23
C GLU A 56 13.35 15.15 -0.32
N LYS A 57 13.42 16.39 -0.83
CA LYS A 57 12.93 17.58 -0.12
C LYS A 57 11.40 17.74 -0.14
N GLN A 58 10.74 17.23 -1.13
CA GLN A 58 9.31 17.48 -1.39
C GLN A 58 8.43 16.26 -1.13
N CYS A 59 8.99 15.06 -1.25
CA CYS A 59 8.27 13.80 -1.25
C CYS A 59 8.76 12.83 -0.18
N ILE A 60 7.93 11.85 0.13
CA ILE A 60 8.21 10.75 1.05
C ILE A 60 7.92 9.43 0.33
N ILE A 61 8.77 8.42 0.58
CA ILE A 61 8.60 7.02 0.15
C ILE A 61 8.79 6.05 1.33
N ASP A 62 8.72 6.56 2.56
CA ASP A 62 8.91 5.76 3.76
C ASP A 62 7.80 4.72 3.92
N THR A 63 8.18 3.55 4.40
CA THR A 63 7.24 2.50 4.80
C THR A 63 6.84 2.66 6.26
N PHE A 64 5.66 2.13 6.62
CA PHE A 64 5.22 2.08 8.00
C PHE A 64 6.22 1.41 8.92
N GLU A 65 6.28 1.89 10.16
CA GLU A 65 7.00 1.24 11.25
C GLU A 65 6.29 -0.07 11.61
N ILE A 66 7.02 -1.18 11.68
CA ILE A 66 6.50 -2.44 12.18
C ILE A 66 6.57 -2.39 13.70
N GLN A 67 5.42 -2.18 14.35
CA GLN A 67 5.29 -2.14 15.80
C GLN A 67 5.36 -3.55 16.40
N GLU A 68 4.74 -4.52 15.72
CA GLU A 68 4.73 -5.93 16.13
C GLU A 68 4.63 -6.85 14.91
N LYS A 69 5.25 -8.01 15.00
CA LYS A 69 5.23 -9.05 13.97
C LYS A 69 5.05 -10.41 14.64
N GLN A 70 4.00 -11.11 14.28
CA GLN A 70 3.70 -12.45 14.75
C GLN A 70 3.81 -13.44 13.60
N VAL A 71 4.58 -14.51 13.78
CA VAL A 71 4.78 -15.56 12.77
C VAL A 71 4.15 -16.85 13.27
N SER A 72 3.22 -17.37 12.48
CA SER A 72 2.56 -18.65 12.75
C SER A 72 3.38 -19.83 12.23
N SER A 73 3.08 -21.03 12.71
CA SER A 73 3.78 -22.27 12.33
C SER A 73 3.61 -22.63 10.83
N ASP A 74 2.55 -22.18 10.19
CA ASP A 74 2.28 -22.34 8.76
C ASP A 74 2.99 -21.28 7.88
N GLY A 75 3.75 -20.37 8.52
CA GLY A 75 4.44 -19.29 7.84
C GLY A 75 3.60 -18.05 7.55
N THR A 76 2.34 -18.00 8.01
CA THR A 76 1.51 -16.79 8.00
C THR A 76 2.13 -15.75 8.93
N ILE A 77 2.17 -14.48 8.48
CA ILE A 77 2.75 -13.39 9.26
C ILE A 77 1.68 -12.31 9.45
N LYS A 78 1.38 -12.01 10.71
CA LYS A 78 0.53 -10.88 11.09
C LYS A 78 1.42 -9.70 11.47
N TYR A 79 1.15 -8.56 10.87
CA TYR A 79 1.82 -7.30 11.13
C TYR A 79 0.90 -6.33 11.87
N LEU A 80 1.45 -5.62 12.83
CA LEU A 80 0.89 -4.43 13.42
C LEU A 80 1.76 -3.25 12.99
N PHE A 81 1.21 -2.40 12.14
CA PHE A 81 1.89 -1.20 11.65
C PHE A 81 1.48 0.03 12.42
N LYS A 82 2.46 0.89 12.71
CA LYS A 82 2.23 2.22 13.23
C LYS A 82 2.32 3.24 12.11
N MET A 83 1.26 4.00 11.94
CA MET A 83 1.18 5.07 10.95
C MET A 83 1.71 6.39 11.51
N ILE A 84 1.93 7.37 10.61
CA ILE A 84 2.48 8.70 10.96
C ILE A 84 1.60 9.44 11.98
N ASP A 85 0.28 9.26 11.90
CA ASP A 85 -0.68 9.87 12.84
C ASP A 85 -0.79 9.13 14.18
N GLY A 86 0.02 8.09 14.38
CA GLY A 86 0.05 7.27 15.59
C GLY A 86 -0.99 6.16 15.64
N ASN A 87 -1.89 6.07 14.67
CA ASN A 87 -2.84 4.98 14.58
C ASN A 87 -2.15 3.66 14.24
N LEU A 88 -2.75 2.57 14.73
CA LEU A 88 -2.26 1.22 14.47
C LEU A 88 -3.22 0.51 13.52
N ILE A 89 -2.65 -0.19 12.54
CA ILE A 89 -3.40 -1.02 11.60
C ILE A 89 -2.74 -2.39 11.45
N GLU A 90 -3.54 -3.39 11.08
CA GLU A 90 -3.07 -4.75 10.89
C GLU A 90 -3.06 -5.13 9.40
N ALA A 91 -2.09 -5.98 9.03
CA ALA A 91 -2.09 -6.68 7.77
C ALA A 91 -1.61 -8.13 7.99
N VAL A 92 -2.04 -9.05 7.11
CA VAL A 92 -1.68 -10.46 7.24
C VAL A 92 -1.12 -10.97 5.92
N LEU A 93 0.14 -11.41 5.95
CA LEU A 93 0.78 -12.09 4.82
C LEU A 93 0.55 -13.60 4.94
N MET A 94 -0.10 -14.16 3.95
CA MET A 94 -0.41 -15.59 3.85
C MET A 94 0.38 -16.21 2.70
N ARG A 95 0.92 -17.40 2.93
CA ARG A 95 1.65 -18.18 1.93
C ARG A 95 0.75 -19.23 1.31
N HIS A 96 0.71 -19.27 -0.01
CA HIS A 96 -0.03 -20.25 -0.78
C HIS A 96 0.85 -20.83 -1.87
N ASP A 97 0.51 -22.02 -2.37
CA ASP A 97 1.23 -22.65 -3.49
C ASP A 97 1.22 -21.81 -4.77
N TYR A 98 0.17 -21.00 -4.96
CA TYR A 98 0.03 -20.08 -6.08
C TYR A 98 0.70 -18.70 -5.88
N GLY A 99 1.25 -18.43 -4.71
CA GLY A 99 1.95 -17.17 -4.41
C GLY A 99 1.68 -16.61 -3.03
N GLN A 100 2.07 -15.34 -2.83
CA GLN A 100 1.96 -14.64 -1.56
C GLN A 100 0.76 -13.70 -1.58
N SER A 101 -0.20 -13.91 -0.67
CA SER A 101 -1.39 -13.08 -0.50
C SER A 101 -1.25 -12.15 0.70
N LEU A 102 -1.52 -10.87 0.52
CA LEU A 102 -1.58 -9.91 1.63
C LEU A 102 -3.03 -9.46 1.86
N CYS A 103 -3.51 -9.69 3.07
CA CYS A 103 -4.76 -9.12 3.55
C CYS A 103 -4.47 -7.71 4.09
N VAL A 104 -5.07 -6.69 3.48
CA VAL A 104 -4.86 -5.28 3.82
C VAL A 104 -6.09 -4.66 4.48
N THR A 105 -5.83 -3.72 5.37
CA THR A 105 -6.81 -2.88 6.06
C THR A 105 -7.16 -1.68 5.19
N SER A 106 -8.43 -1.27 5.18
CA SER A 106 -8.94 -0.10 4.43
C SER A 106 -9.37 1.08 5.30
N GLN A 107 -9.52 0.88 6.61
CA GLN A 107 -9.94 1.92 7.56
C GLN A 107 -9.23 1.76 8.90
N VAL A 108 -9.13 2.82 9.67
CA VAL A 108 -8.79 2.76 11.09
C VAL A 108 -10.09 2.56 11.87
N GLY A 109 -10.30 1.33 12.38
CA GLY A 109 -11.56 0.90 12.97
C GLY A 109 -12.66 0.64 11.94
N CYS A 110 -13.84 0.22 12.40
CA CYS A 110 -14.96 -0.13 11.53
C CYS A 110 -16.30 0.13 12.22
N ASN A 111 -17.29 0.66 11.49
CA ASN A 111 -18.63 0.95 12.03
C ASN A 111 -19.67 -0.13 11.69
N MET A 112 -19.31 -1.19 10.96
CA MET A 112 -20.29 -2.17 10.47
C MET A 112 -20.85 -3.10 11.54
N GLN A 113 -20.16 -3.23 12.69
CA GLN A 113 -20.61 -4.02 13.85
C GLN A 113 -21.05 -5.47 13.51
N CYS A 114 -20.39 -6.10 12.53
CA CYS A 114 -20.65 -7.49 12.17
C CYS A 114 -20.46 -8.41 13.40
N ALA A 115 -21.46 -9.22 13.73
CA ALA A 115 -21.50 -10.04 14.94
C ALA A 115 -20.31 -11.02 15.08
N PHE A 116 -19.68 -11.40 13.99
CA PHE A 116 -18.55 -12.33 13.94
C PHE A 116 -17.17 -11.63 13.88
N CYS A 117 -17.12 -10.31 13.78
CA CYS A 117 -15.88 -9.57 13.47
C CYS A 117 -15.39 -8.79 14.68
N ALA A 118 -14.17 -9.09 15.14
CA ALA A 118 -13.54 -8.37 16.24
C ALA A 118 -13.26 -6.89 15.92
N SER A 119 -13.08 -6.54 14.65
CA SER A 119 -12.89 -5.14 14.23
C SER A 119 -14.10 -4.25 14.52
N GLY A 120 -15.30 -4.81 14.69
CA GLY A 120 -16.49 -4.08 15.08
C GLY A 120 -16.45 -3.50 16.52
N LEU A 121 -15.50 -3.95 17.34
CA LEU A 121 -15.23 -3.38 18.67
C LEU A 121 -14.48 -2.05 18.62
N LEU A 122 -13.82 -1.77 17.48
CA LEU A 122 -13.03 -0.56 17.26
C LEU A 122 -13.84 0.42 16.42
N LYS A 123 -14.33 1.51 17.02
CA LYS A 123 -15.01 2.56 16.27
C LYS A 123 -14.13 3.08 15.15
N LYS A 124 -14.71 3.25 13.96
CA LYS A 124 -14.07 3.88 12.83
C LYS A 124 -13.60 5.30 13.21
N GLN A 125 -12.33 5.56 13.02
CA GLN A 125 -11.74 6.89 13.19
C GLN A 125 -11.66 7.60 11.82
N ARG A 126 -11.13 6.90 10.79
CA ARG A 126 -11.02 7.43 9.44
C ARG A 126 -10.84 6.35 8.38
N ASN A 127 -11.01 6.75 7.15
CA ASN A 127 -10.59 5.97 5.99
C ASN A 127 -9.06 6.03 5.83
N LEU A 128 -8.48 4.97 5.26
CA LEU A 128 -7.11 5.01 4.76
C LEU A 128 -7.09 5.62 3.36
N THR A 129 -6.02 6.33 3.04
CA THR A 129 -5.74 6.75 1.67
C THR A 129 -5.24 5.57 0.83
N ALA A 130 -5.30 5.69 -0.49
CA ALA A 130 -4.73 4.69 -1.39
C ALA A 130 -3.24 4.46 -1.10
N GLY A 131 -2.49 5.53 -0.82
CA GLY A 131 -1.08 5.44 -0.45
C GLY A 131 -0.83 4.68 0.84
N GLU A 132 -1.69 4.82 1.85
CA GLU A 132 -1.59 4.06 3.10
C GLU A 132 -1.90 2.57 2.87
N MET A 133 -2.82 2.24 1.97
CA MET A 133 -3.07 0.85 1.59
C MET A 133 -1.89 0.27 0.78
N VAL A 134 -1.31 1.03 -0.15
CA VAL A 134 -0.07 0.65 -0.86
C VAL A 134 1.09 0.46 0.11
N ASN A 135 1.21 1.32 1.11
CA ASN A 135 2.29 1.27 2.09
C ASN A 135 2.30 -0.04 2.88
N GLN A 136 1.14 -0.64 3.18
CA GLN A 136 1.09 -1.97 3.80
C GLN A 136 1.79 -3.02 2.91
N VAL A 137 1.55 -2.97 1.59
CA VAL A 137 2.20 -3.87 0.63
C VAL A 137 3.70 -3.65 0.58
N MET A 138 4.13 -2.38 0.51
CA MET A 138 5.54 -2.02 0.43
C MET A 138 6.31 -2.31 1.72
N ALA A 139 5.68 -2.10 2.88
CA ALA A 139 6.27 -2.42 4.18
C ALA A 139 6.53 -3.93 4.32
N VAL A 140 5.57 -4.77 3.90
CA VAL A 140 5.74 -6.22 3.89
C VAL A 140 6.82 -6.65 2.89
N ALA A 141 6.84 -6.06 1.69
CA ALA A 141 7.87 -6.36 0.69
C ALA A 141 9.28 -6.00 1.19
N LYS A 142 9.41 -4.87 1.89
CA LYS A 142 10.67 -4.42 2.52
C LYS A 142 11.15 -5.37 3.61
N ASP A 143 10.25 -5.79 4.51
CA ASP A 143 10.59 -6.66 5.65
C ASP A 143 10.97 -8.08 5.19
N THR A 144 10.27 -8.60 4.19
CA THR A 144 10.42 -10.02 3.79
C THR A 144 11.32 -10.22 2.58
N GLY A 145 11.57 -9.21 1.76
CA GLY A 145 12.18 -9.33 0.43
C GLY A 145 11.29 -10.07 -0.58
N ILE A 146 10.04 -10.38 -0.23
CA ILE A 146 9.13 -11.19 -1.05
C ILE A 146 8.21 -10.26 -1.85
N ARG A 147 7.99 -10.60 -3.12
CA ARG A 147 6.97 -9.94 -3.92
C ARG A 147 5.57 -10.41 -3.51
N VAL A 148 4.74 -9.50 -3.05
CA VAL A 148 3.31 -9.75 -2.85
C VAL A 148 2.63 -9.92 -4.20
N SER A 149 2.10 -11.11 -4.47
CA SER A 149 1.48 -11.45 -5.76
C SER A 149 -0.03 -11.24 -5.78
N HIS A 150 -0.69 -11.33 -4.64
CA HIS A 150 -2.14 -11.18 -4.47
C HIS A 150 -2.43 -10.24 -3.30
N VAL A 151 -3.50 -9.47 -3.43
CA VAL A 151 -3.98 -8.60 -2.34
C VAL A 151 -5.48 -8.83 -2.15
N VAL A 152 -5.90 -8.97 -0.91
CA VAL A 152 -7.31 -9.01 -0.52
C VAL A 152 -7.61 -7.87 0.44
N VAL A 153 -8.69 -7.13 0.20
CA VAL A 153 -9.11 -6.02 1.06
C VAL A 153 -10.15 -6.55 2.04
N MET A 154 -9.67 -7.36 2.98
CA MET A 154 -10.49 -8.08 3.99
C MET A 154 -9.98 -7.84 5.43
N GLY A 155 -9.10 -6.86 5.62
CA GLY A 155 -8.66 -6.43 6.95
C GLY A 155 -9.70 -5.57 7.65
N THR A 156 -9.26 -4.70 8.55
CA THR A 156 -10.17 -3.79 9.27
C THR A 156 -10.78 -2.77 8.33
N GLY A 157 -12.10 -2.60 8.40
CA GLY A 157 -12.86 -1.61 7.65
C GLY A 157 -13.86 -2.22 6.67
N GLU A 158 -14.77 -1.36 6.19
CA GLU A 158 -15.69 -1.66 5.10
C GLU A 158 -15.17 -0.99 3.81
N PRO A 159 -14.71 -1.77 2.81
CA PRO A 159 -14.15 -1.20 1.58
C PRO A 159 -15.09 -0.27 0.83
N PHE A 160 -16.41 -0.53 0.85
CA PHE A 160 -17.40 0.32 0.18
C PHE A 160 -17.59 1.68 0.86
N ASP A 161 -17.32 1.79 2.16
CA ASP A 161 -17.27 3.08 2.87
C ASP A 161 -16.01 3.90 2.52
N ASN A 162 -15.07 3.29 1.81
CA ASN A 162 -13.82 3.90 1.36
C ASN A 162 -13.58 3.66 -0.15
N TYR A 163 -14.64 3.61 -0.92
CA TYR A 163 -14.66 3.11 -2.29
C TYR A 163 -13.63 3.78 -3.21
N ASP A 164 -13.58 5.12 -3.22
CA ASP A 164 -12.70 5.86 -4.14
C ASP A 164 -11.23 5.59 -3.89
N GLU A 165 -10.81 5.57 -2.62
CA GLU A 165 -9.42 5.28 -2.23
C GLU A 165 -9.05 3.80 -2.46
N VAL A 166 -9.98 2.87 -2.21
CA VAL A 166 -9.80 1.45 -2.53
C VAL A 166 -9.65 1.24 -4.03
N MET A 167 -10.49 1.89 -4.85
CA MET A 167 -10.38 1.78 -6.30
C MET A 167 -9.10 2.43 -6.85
N LYS A 168 -8.65 3.50 -6.25
CA LYS A 168 -7.36 4.12 -6.56
C LYS A 168 -6.21 3.19 -6.18
N PHE A 169 -6.23 2.61 -4.99
CA PHE A 169 -5.28 1.59 -4.55
C PHE A 169 -5.19 0.43 -5.56
N VAL A 170 -6.33 -0.13 -5.97
CA VAL A 170 -6.40 -1.22 -6.96
C VAL A 170 -5.75 -0.83 -8.28
N ARG A 171 -5.99 0.40 -8.78
CA ARG A 171 -5.34 0.89 -10.01
C ARG A 171 -3.83 0.99 -9.87
N ILE A 172 -3.35 1.45 -8.72
CA ILE A 172 -1.90 1.58 -8.46
C ILE A 172 -1.23 0.20 -8.44
N ILE A 173 -1.76 -0.76 -7.67
CA ILE A 173 -1.11 -2.07 -7.51
C ILE A 173 -1.23 -2.97 -8.74
N ASN A 174 -2.30 -2.82 -9.55
CA ASN A 174 -2.50 -3.59 -10.77
C ASN A 174 -1.78 -3.00 -11.98
N HIS A 175 -1.19 -1.81 -11.85
CA HIS A 175 -0.58 -1.14 -12.98
C HIS A 175 0.60 -1.96 -13.55
N PRO A 176 0.66 -2.22 -14.89
CA PRO A 176 1.67 -3.09 -15.49
C PRO A 176 3.11 -2.56 -15.36
N HIS A 177 3.29 -1.26 -15.16
CA HIS A 177 4.58 -0.64 -14.84
C HIS A 177 4.83 -0.48 -13.33
N GLY A 178 3.95 -1.02 -12.49
CA GLY A 178 4.03 -1.01 -11.04
C GLY A 178 4.25 -2.41 -10.47
N LEU A 179 3.57 -2.72 -9.37
CA LEU A 179 3.63 -4.01 -8.70
C LEU A 179 3.11 -5.15 -9.60
N ALA A 180 2.21 -4.82 -10.53
CA ALA A 180 1.57 -5.78 -11.41
C ALA A 180 1.08 -7.01 -10.60
N THR A 181 0.46 -6.76 -9.45
CA THR A 181 -0.22 -7.79 -8.68
C THR A 181 -1.29 -8.39 -9.56
N VAL A 182 -1.46 -9.70 -9.51
CA VAL A 182 -2.26 -10.45 -10.48
C VAL A 182 -3.67 -9.88 -10.62
N SER A 183 -4.23 -10.06 -11.81
CA SER A 183 -5.56 -9.64 -12.26
C SER A 183 -6.76 -10.16 -11.45
N TYR A 184 -6.54 -10.77 -10.30
CA TYR A 184 -7.58 -11.21 -9.36
C TYR A 184 -7.47 -10.47 -8.02
N THR A 185 -7.81 -9.18 -8.05
CA THR A 185 -8.16 -8.49 -6.81
C THR A 185 -9.62 -8.82 -6.53
N HIS A 186 -9.88 -9.77 -5.64
CA HIS A 186 -11.22 -10.08 -5.22
C HIS A 186 -11.64 -9.14 -4.10
N LEU A 187 -12.61 -8.28 -4.37
CA LEU A 187 -13.44 -7.66 -3.34
C LEU A 187 -14.52 -8.70 -2.99
N THR A 188 -14.32 -9.47 -1.94
CA THR A 188 -15.39 -10.30 -1.41
C THR A 188 -16.19 -9.50 -0.41
N LEU A 189 -17.48 -9.31 -0.71
CA LEU A 189 -18.43 -8.83 0.27
C LEU A 189 -18.63 -9.92 1.33
N PRO A 190 -18.58 -9.60 2.63
CA PRO A 190 -19.08 -10.51 3.63
C PRO A 190 -20.56 -10.77 3.33
N THR A 191 -20.88 -11.99 2.98
CA THR A 191 -22.27 -12.42 2.86
C THR A 191 -22.86 -12.45 4.26
N THR A 192 -23.68 -11.46 4.57
CA THR A 192 -24.56 -11.53 5.74
C THR A 192 -25.61 -12.59 5.44
N SER A 193 -25.47 -13.78 6.01
CA SER A 193 -26.56 -14.72 6.21
C SER A 193 -27.16 -14.56 7.59
#